data_d1cb0b9019a1c7ce56a542dbc2147ae7
#
_entry.id   d1cb0b9019a1c7ce56a542dbc2147ae7
#
_cell.length_a   1.000
_cell.length_b   1.000
_cell.length_c   1.000
_cell.angle_alpha   90.00
_cell.angle_beta   90.00
_cell.angle_gamma   90.00
#
_symmetry.space_group_name_H-M   'P 1'
#
loop_
_entity.id
_entity.type
_entity.pdbx_description
1 polymer ?
#
loop_
_entity_poly.entity_id
_entity_poly.type
_entity_poly.pdbx_seq_one_letter_code
_entity_poly.pdbx_strand_id
1 'polypeptide(L)'
;MTEYNHSVNIEPELDMSLQLSQLPNDIRNILEQDFNILENELKVLGNLTTYRLETDYQNELLVLDKSEYLGKTDYELEFEVHSYDEGYSKFKTLLQHFNLQHQKPLNKVQRFFQEKQNASDKE
;
A
#
# COMPACT_ATOMS: atom_id res chain seq x y z
N MET A 1 -9.31 -1.50 10.01
CA MET A 1 -9.58 -0.90 8.68
C MET A 1 -10.05 -1.99 7.73
N THR A 2 -11.11 -1.72 6.99
CA THR A 2 -11.62 -2.67 5.99
C THR A 2 -11.00 -2.36 4.64
N GLU A 3 -10.46 -3.38 4.00
CA GLU A 3 -9.86 -3.27 2.67
C GLU A 3 -10.65 -4.09 1.66
N TYR A 4 -10.82 -3.55 0.47
CA TYR A 4 -11.47 -4.23 -0.66
C TYR A 4 -10.44 -4.36 -1.78
N ASN A 5 -9.98 -5.57 -2.02
CA ASN A 5 -8.92 -5.85 -2.98
C ASN A 5 -9.42 -6.76 -4.09
N HIS A 6 -9.20 -6.36 -5.32
CA HIS A 6 -9.59 -7.11 -6.50
C HIS A 6 -8.51 -7.06 -7.56
N SER A 7 -8.38 -8.16 -8.28
CA SER A 7 -7.57 -8.15 -9.50
C SER A 7 -8.42 -7.59 -10.63
N VAL A 8 -7.91 -6.58 -11.32
CA VAL A 8 -8.57 -6.00 -12.48
C VAL A 8 -7.61 -6.06 -13.66
N ASN A 9 -8.17 -6.23 -14.86
CA ASN A 9 -7.39 -6.32 -16.08
C ASN A 9 -7.36 -4.96 -16.80
N ILE A 10 -6.78 -3.97 -16.12
CA ILE A 10 -6.64 -2.61 -16.62
C ILE A 10 -5.16 -2.25 -16.56
N GLU A 11 -4.61 -1.71 -17.65
CA GLU A 11 -3.27 -1.14 -17.65
C GLU A 11 -3.37 0.36 -17.39
N PRO A 12 -3.09 0.82 -16.16
CA PRO A 12 -3.29 2.21 -15.81
C PRO A 12 -2.20 3.10 -16.40
N GLU A 13 -2.62 4.18 -17.04
CA GLU A 13 -1.74 5.24 -17.50
C GLU A 13 -2.10 6.53 -16.78
N LEU A 14 -1.09 7.39 -16.55
CA LEU A 14 -1.30 8.66 -15.87
C LEU A 14 -2.37 9.49 -16.61
N ASP A 15 -3.28 10.06 -15.82
CA ASP A 15 -4.42 10.86 -16.30
C ASP A 15 -5.44 10.09 -17.14
N MET A 16 -5.29 8.76 -17.25
CA MET A 16 -6.30 7.92 -17.87
C MET A 16 -7.62 8.03 -17.11
N SER A 17 -8.73 8.13 -17.84
CA SER A 17 -10.07 8.15 -17.25
C SER A 17 -10.61 6.74 -17.12
N LEU A 18 -11.18 6.44 -15.97
CA LEU A 18 -11.90 5.19 -15.71
C LEU A 18 -13.35 5.52 -15.39
N GLN A 19 -14.26 4.67 -15.88
CA GLN A 19 -15.68 4.80 -15.53
C GLN A 19 -15.99 3.95 -14.31
N LEU A 20 -16.92 4.39 -13.47
CA LEU A 20 -17.36 3.64 -12.31
C LEU A 20 -17.82 2.21 -12.68
N SER A 21 -18.41 2.04 -13.85
CA SER A 21 -18.86 0.74 -14.33
C SER A 21 -17.72 -0.26 -14.56
N GLN A 22 -16.47 0.21 -14.67
CA GLN A 22 -15.29 -0.64 -14.83
C GLN A 22 -14.75 -1.16 -13.50
N LEU A 23 -15.25 -0.63 -12.38
CA LEU A 23 -14.81 -1.03 -11.05
C LEU A 23 -15.57 -2.27 -10.58
N PRO A 24 -14.97 -3.10 -9.69
CA PRO A 24 -15.69 -4.18 -9.04
C PRO A 24 -16.94 -3.68 -8.32
N ASN A 25 -17.99 -4.52 -8.31
CA ASN A 25 -19.32 -4.12 -7.84
C ASN A 25 -19.34 -3.61 -6.40
N ASP A 26 -18.61 -4.26 -5.49
CA ASP A 26 -18.57 -3.86 -4.08
C ASP A 26 -17.91 -2.49 -3.89
N ILE A 27 -16.82 -2.22 -4.60
CA ILE A 27 -16.13 -0.92 -4.56
C ILE A 27 -17.04 0.16 -5.15
N ARG A 28 -17.66 -0.12 -6.30
CA ARG A 28 -18.58 0.82 -6.94
C ARG A 28 -19.76 1.16 -6.04
N ASN A 29 -20.37 0.16 -5.41
CA ASN A 29 -21.51 0.37 -4.52
C ASN A 29 -21.14 1.24 -3.32
N ILE A 30 -19.98 1.03 -2.73
CA ILE A 30 -19.50 1.85 -1.61
C ILE A 30 -19.30 3.29 -2.04
N LEU A 31 -18.68 3.53 -3.18
CA LEU A 31 -18.47 4.87 -3.69
C LEU A 31 -19.79 5.59 -3.95
N GLU A 32 -20.78 4.91 -4.52
CA GLU A 32 -22.08 5.48 -4.81
C GLU A 32 -22.93 5.71 -3.57
N GLN A 33 -22.99 4.74 -2.66
CA GLN A 33 -23.91 4.73 -1.53
C GLN A 33 -23.34 5.39 -0.29
N ASP A 34 -22.10 5.10 0.04
CA ASP A 34 -21.49 5.58 1.29
C ASP A 34 -20.83 6.95 1.11
N PHE A 35 -20.30 7.23 -0.08
CA PHE A 35 -19.58 8.47 -0.36
C PHE A 35 -20.32 9.37 -1.36
N ASN A 36 -21.48 8.93 -1.83
CA ASN A 36 -22.33 9.69 -2.77
C ASN A 36 -21.56 10.18 -3.99
N ILE A 37 -20.63 9.37 -4.50
CA ILE A 37 -19.91 9.68 -5.73
C ILE A 37 -20.76 9.23 -6.90
N LEU A 38 -21.31 10.20 -7.62
CA LEU A 38 -22.20 9.97 -8.76
C LEU A 38 -21.52 10.22 -10.10
N GLU A 39 -20.28 10.66 -10.08
CA GLU A 39 -19.51 10.93 -11.28
C GLU A 39 -19.12 9.62 -11.96
N ASN A 40 -19.28 9.57 -13.27
CA ASN A 40 -18.95 8.37 -14.03
C ASN A 40 -17.46 8.24 -14.37
N GLU A 41 -16.69 9.29 -14.17
CA GLU A 41 -15.28 9.30 -14.51
C GLU A 41 -14.40 9.47 -13.29
N LEU A 42 -13.37 8.62 -13.20
CA LEU A 42 -12.28 8.74 -12.24
C LEU A 42 -11.00 8.88 -13.04
N LYS A 43 -10.07 9.68 -12.52
CA LYS A 43 -8.76 9.81 -13.15
C LYS A 43 -7.72 8.97 -12.42
N VAL A 44 -6.85 8.32 -13.20
CA VAL A 44 -5.68 7.63 -12.65
C VAL A 44 -4.65 8.68 -12.27
N LEU A 45 -4.35 8.79 -10.97
CA LEU A 45 -3.39 9.75 -10.45
C LEU A 45 -1.95 9.27 -10.52
N GLY A 46 -1.75 7.99 -10.76
CA GLY A 46 -0.47 7.35 -10.84
C GLY A 46 -0.59 5.89 -10.45
N ASN A 47 0.54 5.24 -10.25
CA ASN A 47 0.56 3.87 -9.79
C ASN A 47 1.61 3.67 -8.71
N LEU A 48 1.39 2.65 -7.90
CA LEU A 48 2.35 2.19 -6.90
C LEU A 48 2.45 0.68 -7.07
N THR A 49 3.65 0.19 -7.31
CA THR A 49 3.90 -1.24 -7.50
C THR A 49 4.67 -1.77 -6.30
N THR A 50 4.21 -2.86 -5.72
CA THR A 50 4.89 -3.53 -4.62
C THR A 50 5.34 -4.92 -5.05
N TYR A 51 6.63 -5.19 -4.84
CA TYR A 51 7.21 -6.52 -4.99
C TYR A 51 7.43 -7.07 -3.58
N ARG A 52 6.83 -8.22 -3.29
CA ARG A 52 6.81 -8.77 -1.93
C ARG A 52 7.49 -10.13 -1.88
N LEU A 53 8.38 -10.29 -0.90
CA LEU A 53 8.93 -11.57 -0.51
C LEU A 53 8.41 -11.93 0.87
N GLU A 54 7.96 -13.17 1.05
CA GLU A 54 7.46 -13.66 2.32
C GLU A 54 8.22 -14.90 2.73
N THR A 55 8.52 -15.02 4.02
CA THR A 55 9.13 -16.22 4.57
C THR A 55 8.70 -16.41 6.03
N ASP A 56 8.74 -17.65 6.49
CA ASP A 56 8.52 -17.95 7.89
C ASP A 56 9.82 -17.71 8.68
N TYR A 57 9.70 -17.03 9.80
CA TYR A 57 10.82 -16.77 10.71
C TYR A 57 10.33 -16.96 12.15
N GLN A 58 10.87 -17.96 12.84
CA GLN A 58 10.49 -18.27 14.22
C GLN A 58 8.96 -18.41 14.40
N ASN A 59 8.31 -19.10 13.46
CA ASN A 59 6.88 -19.34 13.42
C ASN A 59 6.02 -18.08 13.20
N GLU A 60 6.64 -17.00 12.76
CA GLU A 60 5.97 -15.76 12.39
C GLU A 60 6.22 -15.47 10.92
N LEU A 61 5.42 -14.58 10.33
CA LEU A 61 5.58 -14.21 8.93
C LEU A 61 6.47 -12.98 8.80
N LEU A 62 7.59 -13.14 8.10
CA LEU A 62 8.48 -12.04 7.76
C LEU A 62 8.24 -11.62 6.32
N VAL A 63 7.99 -10.32 6.11
CA VAL A 63 7.64 -9.76 4.81
C VAL A 63 8.63 -8.65 4.46
N LEU A 64 9.19 -8.72 3.27
CA LEU A 64 10.01 -7.66 2.71
C LEU A 64 9.30 -7.09 1.49
N ASP A 65 8.97 -5.80 1.52
CA ASP A 65 8.31 -5.09 0.44
C ASP A 65 9.27 -4.11 -0.22
N LYS A 66 9.29 -4.12 -1.54
CA LYS A 66 9.89 -3.07 -2.36
C LYS A 66 8.75 -2.36 -3.08
N SER A 67 8.56 -1.09 -2.81
CA SER A 67 7.51 -0.27 -3.42
C SER A 67 8.10 0.78 -4.34
N GLU A 68 7.56 0.87 -5.54
CA GLU A 68 7.99 1.84 -6.55
C GLU A 68 6.81 2.73 -6.93
N TYR A 69 7.01 4.05 -6.86
CA TYR A 69 5.99 5.03 -7.18
C TYR A 69 6.64 6.38 -7.48
N LEU A 70 6.16 7.06 -8.52
CA LEU A 70 6.59 8.41 -8.89
C LEU A 70 8.12 8.56 -8.96
N GLY A 71 8.82 7.55 -9.44
CA GLY A 71 10.27 7.55 -9.54
C GLY A 71 11.01 7.28 -8.24
N LYS A 72 10.29 7.00 -7.16
CA LYS A 72 10.84 6.70 -5.84
C LYS A 72 10.75 5.22 -5.54
N THR A 73 11.71 4.70 -4.76
CA THR A 73 11.72 3.32 -4.31
C THR A 73 11.86 3.28 -2.79
N ASP A 74 10.96 2.57 -2.13
CA ASP A 74 11.00 2.33 -0.68
C ASP A 74 11.09 0.85 -0.39
N TYR A 75 11.77 0.52 0.70
CA TYR A 75 11.84 -0.84 1.24
C TYR A 75 11.23 -0.86 2.63
N GLU A 76 10.42 -1.89 2.91
CA GLU A 76 9.82 -2.08 4.23
C GLU A 76 10.02 -3.53 4.67
N LEU A 77 10.35 -3.70 5.94
CA LEU A 77 10.37 -5.00 6.59
C LEU A 77 9.21 -5.03 7.57
N GLU A 78 8.33 -6.02 7.41
CA GLU A 78 7.19 -6.22 8.29
C GLU A 78 7.28 -7.58 8.96
N PHE A 79 6.79 -7.65 10.17
CA PHE A 79 6.77 -8.88 10.96
C PHE A 79 5.35 -9.09 11.48
N GLU A 80 4.63 -10.01 10.87
CA GLU A 80 3.26 -10.34 11.26
C GLU A 80 3.30 -11.43 12.32
N VAL A 81 2.72 -11.16 13.49
CA VAL A 81 2.87 -12.02 14.66
C VAL A 81 1.51 -12.53 15.14
N HIS A 82 1.50 -13.72 15.72
CA HIS A 82 0.30 -14.34 16.27
C HIS A 82 -0.09 -13.73 17.62
N SER A 83 0.91 -13.37 18.43
CA SER A 83 0.72 -12.76 19.74
C SER A 83 1.65 -11.56 19.85
N TYR A 84 1.09 -10.41 20.26
CA TYR A 84 1.87 -9.17 20.37
C TYR A 84 3.07 -9.32 21.30
N ASP A 85 2.85 -9.88 22.50
CA ASP A 85 3.90 -9.95 23.52
C ASP A 85 5.09 -10.81 23.07
N GLU A 86 4.81 -12.02 22.60
CA GLU A 86 5.86 -12.92 22.09
C GLU A 86 6.46 -12.39 20.80
N GLY A 87 5.63 -11.89 19.92
CA GLY A 87 6.04 -11.35 18.62
C GLY A 87 6.92 -10.12 18.77
N TYR A 88 6.61 -9.25 19.72
CA TYR A 88 7.41 -8.05 19.96
C TYR A 88 8.84 -8.38 20.41
N SER A 89 9.00 -9.38 21.27
CA SER A 89 10.31 -9.84 21.69
C SER A 89 11.12 -10.41 20.52
N LYS A 90 10.47 -11.20 19.67
CA LYS A 90 11.10 -11.74 18.45
C LYS A 90 11.48 -10.63 17.49
N PHE A 91 10.62 -9.63 17.35
CA PHE A 91 10.85 -8.48 16.48
C PHE A 91 12.06 -7.66 16.93
N LYS A 92 12.16 -7.38 18.23
CA LYS A 92 13.33 -6.71 18.79
C LYS A 92 14.62 -7.44 18.53
N THR A 93 14.62 -8.76 18.72
CA THR A 93 15.80 -9.61 18.46
C THR A 93 16.18 -9.55 16.98
N LEU A 94 15.18 -9.60 16.09
CA LEU A 94 15.41 -9.49 14.64
C LEU A 94 16.06 -8.15 14.28
N LEU A 95 15.53 -7.05 14.81
CA LEU A 95 16.08 -5.71 14.55
C LEU A 95 17.52 -5.59 15.05
N GLN A 96 17.82 -6.11 16.23
CA GLN A 96 19.18 -6.08 16.79
C GLN A 96 20.14 -6.91 15.94
N HIS A 97 19.69 -8.08 15.47
CA HIS A 97 20.52 -8.95 14.64
C HIS A 97 20.94 -8.26 13.34
N PHE A 98 20.05 -7.48 12.72
CA PHE A 98 20.33 -6.76 11.47
C PHE A 98 20.71 -5.31 11.69
N ASN A 99 20.88 -4.87 12.93
CA ASN A 99 21.23 -3.49 13.28
C ASN A 99 20.24 -2.47 12.69
N LEU A 100 18.95 -2.78 12.79
CA LEU A 100 17.87 -1.94 12.31
C LEU A 100 17.15 -1.27 13.48
N GLN A 101 16.54 -0.12 13.19
CA GLN A 101 15.69 0.59 14.15
C GLN A 101 14.23 0.45 13.75
N HIS A 102 13.37 0.31 14.75
CA HIS A 102 11.92 0.28 14.50
C HIS A 102 11.46 1.68 14.11
N GLN A 103 10.84 1.76 12.95
CA GLN A 103 10.21 2.98 12.46
C GLN A 103 8.77 2.65 12.08
N LYS A 104 7.87 3.58 12.39
CA LYS A 104 6.47 3.46 11.96
C LYS A 104 6.25 4.43 10.80
N PRO A 105 6.39 3.97 9.54
CA PRO A 105 6.23 4.84 8.39
C PRO A 105 4.77 5.20 8.15
N LEU A 106 4.55 6.21 7.35
CA LEU A 106 3.24 6.44 6.74
C LEU A 106 2.87 5.23 5.88
N ASN A 107 1.58 4.96 5.73
CA ASN A 107 1.18 3.88 4.83
C ASN A 107 1.50 4.22 3.37
N LYS A 108 1.44 3.22 2.50
CA LYS A 108 1.87 3.37 1.10
C LYS A 108 1.10 4.45 0.36
N VAL A 109 -0.21 4.52 0.58
CA VAL A 109 -1.07 5.51 -0.08
C VAL A 109 -0.70 6.92 0.37
N GLN A 110 -0.47 7.12 1.68
CA GLN A 110 -0.06 8.42 2.22
C GLN A 110 1.29 8.85 1.65
N ARG A 111 2.25 7.92 1.53
CA ARG A 111 3.56 8.23 0.94
C ARG A 111 3.45 8.62 -0.53
N PHE A 112 2.58 7.94 -1.28
CA PHE A 112 2.32 8.27 -2.68
C PHE A 112 1.80 9.70 -2.81
N PHE A 113 0.77 10.08 -2.03
CA PHE A 113 0.20 11.42 -2.12
C PHE A 113 1.16 12.49 -1.66
N GLN A 114 1.98 12.21 -0.64
CA GLN A 114 3.00 13.15 -0.17
C GLN A 114 4.03 13.42 -1.28
N GLU A 115 4.50 12.38 -1.95
CA GLU A 115 5.46 12.53 -3.03
C GLU A 115 4.86 13.26 -4.24
N LYS A 116 3.60 12.99 -4.55
CA LYS A 116 2.88 13.68 -5.62
C LYS A 116 2.76 15.18 -5.33
N GLN A 117 2.47 15.54 -4.09
CA GLN A 117 2.39 16.92 -3.66
C GLN A 117 3.76 17.60 -3.72
N ASN A 118 4.81 16.94 -3.26
CA ASN A 118 6.17 17.45 -3.32
C ASN A 118 6.61 17.72 -4.77
N ALA A 119 6.27 16.86 -5.69
CA ALA A 119 6.57 17.05 -7.11
C ALA A 119 5.83 18.26 -7.68
N SER A 120 4.57 18.48 -7.27
CA SER A 120 3.80 19.65 -7.68
C SER A 120 4.37 20.95 -7.11
N ASP A 121 4.85 20.92 -5.86
CA ASP A 121 5.41 22.11 -5.20
C ASP A 121 6.76 22.54 -5.81
N LYS A 122 7.43 21.65 -6.54
CA LYS A 122 8.70 21.95 -7.22
C LYS A 122 8.52 22.59 -8.60
N GLU A 123 7.31 22.56 -9.10
CA GLU A 123 6.96 23.23 -10.36
C GLU A 123 6.57 24.70 -10.07
#